data_2969a10f5da5e9584b89aa7736a8aa67
#
_entry.id   2969a10f5da5e9584b89aa7736a8aa67
#
_cell.length_a   1.000
_cell.length_b   1.000
_cell.length_c   1.000
_cell.angle_alpha   90.00
_cell.angle_beta   90.00
_cell.angle_gamma   90.00
#
_symmetry.space_group_name_H-M   'P 1'
#
loop_
_entity.id
_entity.type
_entity.pdbx_description
1 polymer ?
#
loop_
_entity_poly.entity_id
_entity_poly.type
_entity_poly.pdbx_seq_one_letter_code
_entity_poly.pdbx_strand_id
1 'polypeptide(L)'
;RMRAAPLLAAPHAAYGVTHLAALARLLPERDPHEDIFEMLERTLDDFDAAGEAAIHLIRFELAMLSELGFGLDLSACVATGATADLVYVSPKSGGAVSRQAGEPWRDRLLRLPSFLREDGRAGQGWSEQDVRDGFDLTGRFLLRHVLEPRGQGHSDARAGFINAVMKHQARAGAGAIPG
;
A
#
# COMPACT_ATOMS: atom_id res chain seq x y z
N ARG A 1 -6.99 5.23 25.74
CA ARG A 1 -8.29 4.79 25.22
C ARG A 1 -8.14 3.39 24.64
N MET A 2 -8.80 2.42 25.26
CA MET A 2 -8.83 1.04 24.78
C MET A 2 -9.67 0.97 23.49
N ARG A 3 -8.99 0.95 22.33
CA ARG A 3 -9.62 0.73 21.01
C ARG A 3 -9.45 -0.72 20.52
N ALA A 4 -8.91 -1.61 21.36
CA ALA A 4 -8.51 -2.95 20.93
C ALA A 4 -9.68 -3.92 20.69
N ALA A 5 -10.79 -3.76 21.38
CA ALA A 5 -11.87 -4.75 21.32
C ALA A 5 -12.69 -4.74 20.02
N PRO A 6 -13.06 -3.59 19.42
CA PRO A 6 -13.72 -3.57 18.11
C PRO A 6 -12.79 -3.95 16.96
N LEU A 7 -11.51 -3.56 17.03
CA LEU A 7 -10.50 -3.84 16.00
C LEU A 7 -10.23 -5.34 15.85
N LEU A 8 -10.29 -6.11 16.95
CA LEU A 8 -10.03 -7.55 16.93
C LEU A 8 -11.20 -8.39 16.42
N ALA A 9 -12.40 -7.79 16.23
CA ALA A 9 -13.57 -8.50 15.72
C ALA A 9 -13.50 -8.78 14.21
N ALA A 10 -12.75 -7.99 13.44
CA ALA A 10 -12.56 -8.20 12.01
C ALA A 10 -11.33 -9.08 11.73
N PRO A 11 -11.42 -10.10 10.84
CA PRO A 11 -10.31 -11.01 10.57
C PRO A 11 -9.02 -10.33 10.09
N HIS A 12 -9.12 -9.25 9.34
CA HIS A 12 -7.97 -8.51 8.82
C HIS A 12 -7.28 -7.65 9.88
N ALA A 13 -7.99 -7.21 10.91
CA ALA A 13 -7.50 -6.21 11.84
C ALA A 13 -6.30 -6.69 12.68
N ALA A 14 -6.36 -7.90 13.21
CA ALA A 14 -5.27 -8.47 14.00
C ALA A 14 -3.99 -8.61 13.19
N TYR A 15 -4.09 -9.09 11.95
CA TYR A 15 -2.96 -9.18 11.03
C TYR A 15 -2.40 -7.81 10.69
N GLY A 16 -3.26 -6.85 10.39
CA GLY A 16 -2.86 -5.49 10.03
C GLY A 16 -2.14 -4.78 11.16
N VAL A 17 -2.65 -4.85 12.38
CA VAL A 17 -2.02 -4.26 13.58
C VAL A 17 -0.63 -4.87 13.82
N THR A 18 -0.52 -6.19 13.71
CA THR A 18 0.76 -6.89 13.87
C THR A 18 1.77 -6.45 12.81
N HIS A 19 1.33 -6.32 11.56
CA HIS A 19 2.20 -5.86 10.47
C HIS A 19 2.63 -4.41 10.64
N LEU A 20 1.71 -3.51 10.98
CA LEU A 20 2.02 -2.10 11.25
C LEU A 20 3.03 -1.95 12.39
N ALA A 21 2.88 -2.72 13.47
CA ALA A 21 3.83 -2.73 14.57
C ALA A 21 5.22 -3.22 14.12
N ALA A 22 5.28 -4.23 13.26
CA ALA A 22 6.53 -4.71 12.69
C ALA A 22 7.23 -3.67 11.83
N LEU A 23 6.47 -2.92 11.00
CA LEU A 23 7.01 -1.82 10.20
C LEU A 23 7.54 -0.69 11.08
N ALA A 24 6.78 -0.29 12.10
CA ALA A 24 7.18 0.79 12.99
C ALA A 24 8.52 0.49 13.71
N ARG A 25 8.80 -0.79 14.01
CA ARG A 25 10.08 -1.21 14.60
C ARG A 25 11.29 -1.06 13.68
N LEU A 26 11.10 -0.86 12.39
CA LEU A 26 12.19 -0.59 11.44
C LEU A 26 12.71 0.85 11.54
N LEU A 27 11.97 1.75 12.16
CA LEU A 27 12.40 3.13 12.36
C LEU A 27 13.48 3.23 13.42
N PRO A 28 14.51 4.10 13.20
CA PRO A 28 15.50 4.38 14.22
C PRO A 28 14.86 5.00 15.48
N GLU A 29 15.19 4.51 16.65
CA GLU A 29 14.61 4.94 17.94
C GLU A 29 14.94 6.38 18.32
N ARG A 30 16.00 6.95 17.74
CA ARG A 30 16.55 8.27 18.14
C ARG A 30 15.95 9.46 17.39
N ASP A 31 15.25 9.22 16.30
CA ASP A 31 14.67 10.29 15.48
C ASP A 31 13.18 10.41 15.76
N PRO A 32 12.65 11.65 15.90
CA PRO A 32 11.21 11.84 16.01
C PRO A 32 10.56 11.55 14.65
N HIS A 33 9.61 10.61 14.65
CA HIS A 33 8.83 10.22 13.48
C HIS A 33 7.36 10.56 13.69
N GLU A 34 7.08 11.81 14.07
CA GLU A 34 5.73 12.27 14.44
C GLU A 34 4.72 12.03 13.32
N ASP A 35 5.10 12.34 12.07
CA ASP A 35 4.24 12.15 10.91
C ASP A 35 3.85 10.68 10.69
N ILE A 36 4.79 9.77 10.92
CA ILE A 36 4.55 8.32 10.83
C ILE A 36 3.60 7.85 11.93
N PHE A 37 3.78 8.33 13.15
CA PHE A 37 2.90 7.97 14.27
C PHE A 37 1.48 8.51 14.08
N GLU A 38 1.32 9.75 13.60
CA GLU A 38 0.02 10.30 13.26
C GLU A 38 -0.66 9.49 12.14
N MET A 39 0.09 9.11 11.11
CA MET A 39 -0.42 8.28 10.04
C MET A 39 -0.84 6.89 10.53
N LEU A 40 -0.05 6.30 11.44
CA LEU A 40 -0.38 5.04 12.08
C LEU A 40 -1.71 5.13 12.85
N GLU A 41 -1.90 6.17 13.64
CA GLU A 41 -3.14 6.40 14.39
C GLU A 41 -4.35 6.54 13.45
N ARG A 42 -4.23 7.33 12.38
CA ARG A 42 -5.27 7.47 11.36
C ARG A 42 -5.59 6.14 10.68
N THR A 43 -4.57 5.39 10.34
CA THR A 43 -4.72 4.05 9.74
C THR A 43 -5.53 3.14 10.67
N LEU A 44 -5.24 3.15 11.95
CA LEU A 44 -5.95 2.34 12.95
C LEU A 44 -7.39 2.82 13.18
N ASP A 45 -7.65 4.11 13.05
CA ASP A 45 -9.01 4.67 13.21
C ASP A 45 -9.96 4.20 12.11
N ASP A 46 -9.47 4.03 10.89
CA ASP A 46 -10.26 3.65 9.70
C ASP A 46 -10.12 2.15 9.35
N PHE A 47 -9.71 1.32 10.31
CA PHE A 47 -9.36 -0.08 10.07
C PHE A 47 -10.55 -1.04 10.03
N ASP A 48 -11.76 -0.57 10.32
CA ASP A 48 -12.96 -1.42 10.41
C ASP A 48 -13.40 -1.96 9.05
N ALA A 49 -13.36 -1.14 8.01
CA ALA A 49 -13.70 -1.56 6.66
C ALA A 49 -12.47 -2.15 5.95
N ALA A 50 -12.54 -3.42 5.54
CA ALA A 50 -11.39 -4.14 4.97
C ALA A 50 -10.75 -3.45 3.77
N GLY A 51 -11.54 -2.85 2.89
CA GLY A 51 -11.02 -2.15 1.73
C GLY A 51 -10.32 -0.84 2.07
N GLU A 52 -10.90 -0.05 2.93
CA GLU A 52 -10.30 1.17 3.44
C GLU A 52 -9.02 0.86 4.22
N ALA A 53 -9.04 -0.18 5.05
CA ALA A 53 -7.87 -0.65 5.76
C ALA A 53 -6.73 -1.04 4.82
N ALA A 54 -7.02 -1.71 3.71
CA ALA A 54 -6.03 -2.07 2.71
C ALA A 54 -5.36 -0.84 2.08
N ILE A 55 -6.15 0.16 1.68
CA ILE A 55 -5.64 1.40 1.11
C ILE A 55 -4.76 2.14 2.12
N HIS A 56 -5.20 2.26 3.37
CA HIS A 56 -4.43 2.90 4.42
C HIS A 56 -3.12 2.16 4.72
N LEU A 57 -3.14 0.83 4.71
CA LEU A 57 -1.93 0.03 4.91
C LEU A 57 -0.93 0.24 3.78
N ILE A 58 -1.39 0.23 2.53
CA ILE A 58 -0.53 0.49 1.36
C ILE A 58 0.09 1.89 1.45
N ARG A 59 -0.70 2.91 1.78
CA ARG A 59 -0.19 4.27 1.98
C ARG A 59 0.81 4.36 3.13
N PHE A 60 0.58 3.62 4.20
CA PHE A 60 1.52 3.54 5.31
C PHE A 60 2.84 2.90 4.89
N GLU A 61 2.80 1.81 4.12
CA GLU A 61 3.99 1.17 3.56
C GLU A 61 4.79 2.14 2.67
N LEU A 62 4.11 2.93 1.83
CA LEU A 62 4.76 3.99 1.03
C LEU A 62 5.43 5.05 1.91
N ALA A 63 4.76 5.51 2.96
CA ALA A 63 5.31 6.47 3.89
C ALA A 63 6.54 5.93 4.62
N MET A 64 6.51 4.65 5.00
CA MET A 64 7.66 3.97 5.60
C MET A 64 8.86 3.91 4.65
N LEU A 65 8.63 3.59 3.37
CA LEU A 65 9.69 3.63 2.34
C LEU A 65 10.32 5.02 2.25
N SER A 66 9.51 6.05 2.23
CA SER A 66 9.98 7.44 2.19
C SER A 66 10.80 7.79 3.43
N GLU A 67 10.31 7.45 4.61
CA GLU A 67 10.98 7.72 5.89
C GLU A 67 12.32 6.99 6.01
N LEU A 68 12.42 5.80 5.44
CA LEU A 68 13.65 5.00 5.43
C LEU A 68 14.61 5.38 4.29
N GLY A 69 14.29 6.38 3.48
CA GLY A 69 15.15 6.89 2.41
C GLY A 69 14.95 6.26 1.03
N PHE A 70 13.89 5.47 0.84
CA PHE A 70 13.58 4.76 -0.41
C PHE A 70 12.23 5.17 -1.00
N GLY A 71 11.82 6.43 -0.81
CA GLY A 71 10.56 6.95 -1.31
C GLY A 71 10.40 6.81 -2.83
N LEU A 72 9.17 6.52 -3.26
CA LEU A 72 8.81 6.48 -4.67
C LEU A 72 8.49 7.89 -5.14
N ASP A 73 8.86 8.22 -6.38
CA ASP A 73 8.44 9.47 -7.03
C ASP A 73 7.30 9.21 -8.01
N LEU A 74 6.09 9.48 -7.56
CA LEU A 74 4.86 9.26 -8.29
C LEU A 74 4.30 10.55 -8.93
N SER A 75 5.04 11.64 -8.90
CA SER A 75 4.58 12.96 -9.34
C SER A 75 4.70 13.20 -10.85
N ALA A 76 5.69 12.61 -11.48
CA ALA A 76 5.95 12.79 -12.92
C ALA A 76 6.54 11.51 -13.55
N CYS A 77 6.29 11.36 -14.86
CA CYS A 77 6.87 10.28 -15.63
C CYS A 77 8.40 10.44 -15.74
N VAL A 78 9.15 9.41 -15.34
CA VAL A 78 10.63 9.42 -15.38
C VAL A 78 11.17 9.45 -16.82
N ALA A 79 10.39 9.03 -17.79
CA ALA A 79 10.79 8.99 -19.21
C ALA A 79 10.48 10.30 -19.94
N THR A 80 9.35 10.95 -19.65
CA THR A 80 8.84 12.09 -20.41
C THR A 80 8.62 13.36 -19.61
N GLY A 81 8.62 13.28 -18.28
CA GLY A 81 8.25 14.40 -17.42
C GLY A 81 6.74 14.70 -17.36
N ALA A 82 5.90 13.91 -18.04
CA ALA A 82 4.45 14.07 -18.00
C ALA A 82 3.92 13.90 -16.58
N THR A 83 2.95 14.73 -16.21
CA THR A 83 2.33 14.71 -14.87
C THR A 83 0.94 14.07 -14.86
N ALA A 84 0.42 13.69 -16.03
CA ALA A 84 -0.88 13.06 -16.20
C ALA A 84 -0.75 11.64 -16.75
N ASP A 85 -1.80 10.84 -16.52
CA ASP A 85 -1.91 9.46 -16.98
C ASP A 85 -0.74 8.57 -16.56
N LEU A 86 -0.32 8.72 -15.32
CA LEU A 86 0.72 7.92 -14.67
C LEU A 86 0.09 6.62 -14.18
N VAL A 87 0.36 5.52 -14.89
CA VAL A 87 -0.29 4.22 -14.64
C VAL A 87 0.67 3.10 -14.31
N TYR A 88 1.98 3.37 -14.41
CA TYR A 88 3.04 2.40 -14.12
C TYR A 88 4.07 2.99 -13.17
N VAL A 89 4.87 2.12 -12.59
CA VAL A 89 6.06 2.47 -11.80
C VAL A 89 7.24 1.62 -12.27
N SER A 90 8.37 2.25 -12.48
CA SER A 90 9.61 1.55 -12.81
C SER A 90 10.11 0.76 -11.59
N PRO A 91 10.26 -0.56 -11.68
CA PRO A 91 10.81 -1.34 -10.58
C PRO A 91 12.29 -1.03 -10.31
N LYS A 92 12.97 -0.43 -11.26
CA LYS A 92 14.38 -0.06 -11.15
C LYS A 92 14.58 1.27 -10.42
N SER A 93 13.80 2.28 -10.79
CA SER A 93 13.97 3.65 -10.25
C SER A 93 12.97 4.03 -9.16
N GLY A 94 11.83 3.34 -9.06
CA GLY A 94 10.73 3.74 -8.18
C GLY A 94 9.96 4.96 -8.67
N GLY A 95 10.21 5.41 -9.91
CA GLY A 95 9.53 6.54 -10.51
C GLY A 95 8.30 6.13 -11.33
N ALA A 96 7.31 7.00 -11.36
CA ALA A 96 6.11 6.81 -12.16
C ALA A 96 6.42 6.81 -13.65
N VAL A 97 5.60 6.10 -14.43
CA VAL A 97 5.69 6.04 -15.90
C VAL A 97 4.30 6.24 -16.49
N SER A 98 4.20 7.13 -17.47
CA SER A 98 2.93 7.37 -18.16
C SER A 98 2.50 6.15 -18.97
N ARG A 99 1.20 6.06 -19.26
CA ARG A 99 0.63 5.01 -20.11
C ARG A 99 1.34 4.94 -21.45
N GLN A 100 1.50 6.08 -22.10
CA GLN A 100 2.12 6.17 -23.42
C GLN A 100 3.59 5.69 -23.41
N ALA A 101 4.39 6.15 -22.47
CA ALA A 101 5.79 5.76 -22.36
C ALA A 101 5.98 4.32 -21.90
N GLY A 102 5.09 3.82 -21.06
CA GLY A 102 5.20 2.49 -20.45
C GLY A 102 4.59 1.35 -21.23
N GLU A 103 3.69 1.62 -22.18
CA GLU A 103 2.96 0.58 -22.90
C GLU A 103 3.85 -0.48 -23.58
N PRO A 104 4.96 -0.12 -24.25
CA PRO A 104 5.88 -1.12 -24.81
C PRO A 104 6.58 -1.98 -23.74
N TRP A 105 6.62 -1.52 -22.52
CA TRP A 105 7.36 -2.15 -21.40
C TRP A 105 6.43 -2.65 -20.30
N ARG A 106 5.12 -2.67 -20.51
CA ARG A 106 4.10 -2.97 -19.50
C ARG A 106 4.37 -4.26 -18.71
N ASP A 107 4.92 -5.28 -19.37
CA ASP A 107 5.21 -6.57 -18.71
C ASP A 107 6.42 -6.51 -17.75
N ARG A 108 7.19 -5.43 -17.82
CA ARG A 108 8.37 -5.18 -16.97
C ARG A 108 8.15 -4.06 -15.96
N LEU A 109 7.00 -3.42 -15.99
CA LEU A 109 6.62 -2.34 -15.11
C LEU A 109 5.64 -2.82 -14.05
N LEU A 110 5.66 -2.17 -12.88
CA LEU A 110 4.64 -2.34 -11.87
C LEU A 110 3.43 -1.47 -12.21
N ARG A 111 2.25 -1.87 -11.76
CA ARG A 111 1.04 -1.08 -11.91
C ARG A 111 0.95 -0.03 -10.80
N LEU A 112 0.56 1.18 -11.17
CA LEU A 112 0.23 2.22 -10.20
C LEU A 112 -1.28 2.21 -9.96
N PRO A 113 -1.75 1.78 -8.76
CA PRO A 113 -3.17 1.72 -8.49
C PRO A 113 -3.82 3.10 -8.49
N SER A 114 -5.12 3.14 -8.81
CA SER A 114 -5.88 4.38 -8.98
C SER A 114 -5.82 5.31 -7.76
N PHE A 115 -5.89 4.75 -6.56
CA PHE A 115 -5.90 5.54 -5.32
C PHE A 115 -4.55 6.15 -4.94
N LEU A 116 -3.47 5.80 -5.64
CA LEU A 116 -2.13 6.40 -5.47
C LEU A 116 -1.81 7.45 -6.55
N ARG A 117 -2.69 7.65 -7.52
CA ARG A 117 -2.50 8.64 -8.57
C ARG A 117 -2.92 10.03 -8.08
N GLU A 118 -2.18 11.05 -8.48
CA GLU A 118 -2.45 12.44 -8.10
C GLU A 118 -3.52 13.12 -8.99
N ASP A 119 -3.99 12.47 -10.03
CA ASP A 119 -4.90 13.03 -11.04
C ASP A 119 -6.37 13.15 -10.61
N GLY A 120 -6.64 13.24 -9.34
CA GLY A 120 -7.96 13.56 -8.79
C GLY A 120 -8.99 12.43 -8.80
N ARG A 121 -8.61 11.22 -9.15
CA ARG A 121 -9.50 10.05 -9.07
C ARG A 121 -9.57 9.43 -7.67
N ALA A 122 -8.99 10.08 -6.69
CA ALA A 122 -8.99 9.64 -5.28
C ALA A 122 -10.39 9.46 -4.67
N GLY A 123 -11.46 9.93 -5.32
CA GLY A 123 -12.83 9.79 -4.86
C GLY A 123 -13.68 8.78 -5.64
N GLN A 124 -13.14 8.10 -6.65
CA GLN A 124 -13.94 7.25 -7.54
C GLN A 124 -13.96 5.76 -7.19
N GLY A 125 -13.69 5.43 -5.94
CA GLY A 125 -13.64 4.03 -5.52
C GLY A 125 -12.37 3.32 -6.01
N TRP A 126 -12.22 2.09 -5.59
CA TRP A 126 -11.06 1.25 -5.88
C TRP A 126 -11.54 -0.17 -6.21
N SER A 127 -10.81 -0.86 -7.05
CA SER A 127 -11.08 -2.24 -7.40
C SER A 127 -10.22 -3.20 -6.56
N GLU A 128 -10.61 -4.46 -6.53
CA GLU A 128 -9.78 -5.53 -5.98
C GLU A 128 -8.40 -5.55 -6.65
N GLN A 129 -8.34 -5.31 -7.96
CA GLN A 129 -7.09 -5.26 -8.70
C GLN A 129 -6.21 -4.09 -8.25
N ASP A 130 -6.77 -2.93 -7.96
CA ASP A 130 -6.02 -1.78 -7.40
C ASP A 130 -5.35 -2.14 -6.08
N VAL A 131 -6.03 -2.88 -5.21
CA VAL A 131 -5.47 -3.33 -3.94
C VAL A 131 -4.33 -4.33 -4.16
N ARG A 132 -4.50 -5.29 -5.06
CA ARG A 132 -3.43 -6.23 -5.43
C ARG A 132 -2.21 -5.51 -5.98
N ASP A 133 -2.42 -4.61 -6.92
CA ASP A 133 -1.37 -3.80 -7.53
C ASP A 133 -0.63 -2.95 -6.49
N GLY A 134 -1.36 -2.39 -5.53
CA GLY A 134 -0.80 -1.61 -4.44
C GLY A 134 0.12 -2.43 -3.54
N PHE A 135 -0.30 -3.62 -3.14
CA PHE A 135 0.52 -4.52 -2.32
C PHE A 135 1.73 -5.07 -3.08
N ASP A 136 1.58 -5.37 -4.37
CA ASP A 136 2.70 -5.79 -5.20
C ASP A 136 3.73 -4.67 -5.33
N LEU A 137 3.29 -3.44 -5.52
CA LEU A 137 4.14 -2.26 -5.61
C LEU A 137 4.93 -2.03 -4.33
N THR A 138 4.25 -1.82 -3.22
CA THR A 138 4.89 -1.52 -1.94
C THR A 138 5.71 -2.70 -1.41
N GLY A 139 5.18 -3.90 -1.57
CA GLY A 139 5.85 -5.13 -1.12
C GLY A 139 7.17 -5.37 -1.81
N ARG A 140 7.26 -5.10 -3.11
CA ARG A 140 8.51 -5.26 -3.87
C ARG A 140 9.60 -4.30 -3.39
N PHE A 141 9.27 -3.03 -3.19
CA PHE A 141 10.24 -2.04 -2.74
C PHE A 141 10.65 -2.24 -1.28
N LEU A 142 9.71 -2.58 -0.40
CA LEU A 142 10.01 -2.93 0.99
C LEU A 142 10.94 -4.13 1.07
N LEU A 143 10.64 -5.19 0.33
CA LEU A 143 11.47 -6.39 0.35
C LEU A 143 12.90 -6.09 -0.11
N ARG A 144 13.03 -5.48 -1.28
CA ARG A 144 14.33 -5.24 -1.92
C ARG A 144 15.21 -4.25 -1.15
N HIS A 145 14.64 -3.14 -0.71
CA HIS A 145 15.42 -2.02 -0.16
C HIS A 145 15.51 -2.01 1.36
N VAL A 146 14.55 -2.61 2.05
CA VAL A 146 14.44 -2.53 3.50
C VAL A 146 14.68 -3.88 4.16
N LEU A 147 13.97 -4.92 3.74
CA LEU A 147 13.95 -6.20 4.44
C LEU A 147 15.14 -7.10 4.07
N GLU A 148 15.39 -7.34 2.79
CA GLU A 148 16.51 -8.19 2.33
C GLU A 148 17.87 -7.70 2.83
N PRO A 149 18.20 -6.38 2.80
CA PRO A 149 19.44 -5.89 3.37
C PRO A 149 19.61 -6.17 4.87
N ARG A 150 18.50 -6.42 5.57
CA ARG A 150 18.48 -6.79 7.00
C ARG A 150 18.39 -8.30 7.24
N GLY A 151 18.47 -9.11 6.16
CA GLY A 151 18.29 -10.56 6.25
C GLY A 151 16.86 -10.99 6.60
N GLN A 152 15.88 -10.15 6.31
CA GLN A 152 14.47 -10.38 6.63
C GLN A 152 13.63 -10.56 5.37
N GLY A 153 12.47 -11.19 5.51
CA GLY A 153 11.41 -11.23 4.52
C GLY A 153 10.16 -10.50 5.01
N HIS A 154 9.11 -10.51 4.22
CA HIS A 154 7.82 -10.00 4.64
C HIS A 154 7.29 -10.79 5.85
N SER A 155 6.60 -10.11 6.76
CA SER A 155 5.95 -10.75 7.89
C SER A 155 4.81 -11.68 7.44
N ASP A 156 4.57 -12.76 8.16
CA ASP A 156 3.41 -13.64 7.94
C ASP A 156 2.09 -12.88 8.14
N ALA A 157 2.09 -11.90 9.03
CA ALA A 157 0.94 -11.03 9.27
C ALA A 157 0.53 -10.23 8.02
N ARG A 158 1.49 -9.79 7.19
CA ARG A 158 1.19 -9.10 5.94
C ARG A 158 0.43 -10.00 4.97
N ALA A 159 0.89 -11.21 4.76
CA ALA A 159 0.19 -12.20 3.92
C ALA A 159 -1.20 -12.53 4.48
N GLY A 160 -1.32 -12.70 5.79
CA GLY A 160 -2.59 -12.94 6.47
C GLY A 160 -3.58 -11.79 6.26
N PHE A 161 -3.11 -10.55 6.36
CA PHE A 161 -3.91 -9.36 6.10
C PHE A 161 -4.43 -9.32 4.66
N ILE A 162 -3.53 -9.48 3.69
CA ILE A 162 -3.88 -9.47 2.26
C ILE A 162 -4.92 -10.55 1.96
N ASN A 163 -4.72 -11.76 2.44
CA ASN A 163 -5.67 -12.86 2.24
C ASN A 163 -7.04 -12.57 2.86
N ALA A 164 -7.08 -12.00 4.06
CA ALA A 164 -8.34 -11.66 4.73
C ALA A 164 -9.11 -10.56 3.97
N VAL A 165 -8.43 -9.53 3.49
CA VAL A 165 -9.03 -8.46 2.67
C VAL A 165 -9.57 -9.01 1.36
N MET A 166 -8.82 -9.85 0.65
CA MET A 166 -9.25 -10.44 -0.62
C MET A 166 -10.47 -11.35 -0.46
N LYS A 167 -10.52 -12.15 0.60
CA LYS A 167 -11.70 -12.99 0.91
C LYS A 167 -12.93 -12.16 1.22
N HIS A 168 -12.78 -11.04 1.95
CA HIS A 168 -13.88 -10.13 2.25
C HIS A 168 -14.47 -9.53 0.97
N GLN A 169 -13.63 -9.10 0.03
CA GLN A 169 -14.05 -8.52 -1.24
C GLN A 169 -14.75 -9.54 -2.15
N ALA A 170 -14.24 -10.75 -2.22
CA ALA A 170 -14.87 -11.82 -2.99
C ALA A 170 -16.30 -12.12 -2.49
N ARG A 171 -16.52 -12.09 -1.17
CA ARG A 171 -17.85 -12.25 -0.57
C ARG A 171 -18.77 -11.07 -0.86
N ALA A 172 -18.27 -9.83 -0.80
CA ALA A 172 -19.04 -8.63 -1.13
C ALA A 172 -19.45 -8.62 -2.62
N GLY A 173 -18.55 -9.02 -3.53
CA GLY A 173 -18.85 -9.15 -4.96
C GLY A 173 -19.87 -10.25 -5.28
N ALA A 174 -19.84 -11.36 -4.56
CA ALA A 174 -20.81 -12.46 -4.73
C ALA A 174 -22.22 -12.13 -4.22
N GLY A 175 -22.35 -11.18 -3.28
CA GLY A 175 -23.63 -10.70 -2.75
C GLY A 175 -24.34 -9.68 -3.64
N ALA A 176 -23.71 -9.18 -4.69
CA ALA A 176 -24.22 -8.17 -5.61
C ALA A 176 -24.72 -8.78 -6.91
N ILE A 177 -25.51 -9.85 -6.85
CA ILE A 177 -26.24 -10.34 -8.03
C ILE A 177 -27.53 -9.51 -8.13
N PRO A 178 -27.69 -8.69 -9.18
CA PRO A 178 -28.97 -8.02 -9.38
C PRO A 178 -30.01 -9.07 -9.74
N GLY A 179 -31.08 -9.08 -8.97
CA GLY A 179 -32.32 -9.83 -9.28
C GLY A 179 -33.04 -9.21 -10.46
#